data_2aa9d201afd5a4cb697400760f44aebd
#
_entry.id   2aa9d201afd5a4cb697400760f44aebd
#
_cell.length_a   1.000
_cell.length_b   1.000
_cell.length_c   1.000
_cell.angle_alpha   90.00
_cell.angle_beta   90.00
_cell.angle_gamma   90.00
#
_symmetry.space_group_name_H-M   'P 1'
#
loop_
_entity.id
_entity.type
_entity.pdbx_description
1 polymer ?
#
loop_
_entity_poly.entity_id
_entity_poly.type
_entity_poly.pdbx_seq_one_letter_code
_entity_poly.pdbx_strand_id
1 'polypeptide(L)'
;MANDQHNSSSEISSEVERLTRLYDFSELTKTSLLAESENKVFLVEDESCIKNYVVRVNSGRLKYHTTDQVKSEMMWLRALHKDTDINVPEVLPARDGSWVQDIFVSGLGKPLHAVVYSFLDGHEPSEDDLVAGFERLGEISAQMHSFSKGWTPPNDFQRPSWTADAIFNDDLNWGRWQNGVDVDGMVLALVSETEEVVRRRLEEIPTGTDYYGLIHADLRLANLLVDEESTAIIDFDDCGFGWFLFDLATALSFLEEREDVQDLIKSWLVGYRKVAQIPAGSDLIIPTLIMLRRIQLIGWLGYQQKHLEFARRIGHKFTSDSLELAKDYLNRFN
;
A
#
# COMPACT_ATOMS: atom_id res chain seq x y z
N MET A 1 -19.61 14.87 16.23
CA MET A 1 -18.94 13.97 15.24
C MET A 1 -18.67 14.67 13.90
N ALA A 2 -19.64 15.20 13.14
CA ALA A 2 -19.33 15.91 11.88
C ALA A 2 -18.56 17.23 12.08
N ASN A 3 -18.84 17.99 13.14
CA ASN A 3 -18.10 19.23 13.47
C ASN A 3 -16.66 18.98 13.92
N ASP A 4 -16.39 17.86 14.59
CA ASP A 4 -15.03 17.55 15.07
C ASP A 4 -14.12 17.12 13.93
N GLN A 5 -14.64 16.42 12.93
CA GLN A 5 -13.87 16.04 11.73
C GLN A 5 -13.55 17.25 10.85
N HIS A 6 -14.45 18.22 10.75
CA HIS A 6 -14.22 19.43 9.97
C HIS A 6 -13.16 20.33 10.61
N ASN A 7 -13.17 20.45 11.95
CA ASN A 7 -12.16 21.21 12.69
C ASN A 7 -10.77 20.57 12.57
N SER A 8 -10.67 19.24 12.68
CA SER A 8 -9.37 18.56 12.57
C SER A 8 -8.76 18.67 11.15
N SER A 9 -9.59 18.67 10.09
CA SER A 9 -9.12 18.78 8.71
C SER A 9 -8.55 20.18 8.41
N SER A 10 -9.22 21.25 8.87
CA SER A 10 -8.73 22.61 8.70
C SER A 10 -7.45 22.87 9.53
N GLU A 11 -7.33 22.25 10.70
CA GLU A 11 -6.13 22.34 11.53
C GLU A 11 -4.94 21.64 10.86
N ILE A 12 -5.12 20.45 10.28
CA ILE A 12 -4.08 19.76 9.54
C ILE A 12 -3.62 20.62 8.34
N SER A 13 -4.54 21.23 7.59
CA SER A 13 -4.17 22.11 6.48
C SER A 13 -3.31 23.29 6.95
N SER A 14 -3.66 23.93 8.07
CA SER A 14 -2.88 25.03 8.63
C SER A 14 -1.50 24.57 9.12
N GLU A 15 -1.41 23.36 9.68
CA GLU A 15 -0.12 22.79 10.09
C GLU A 15 0.76 22.42 8.87
N VAL A 16 0.17 21.96 7.76
CA VAL A 16 0.89 21.73 6.50
C VAL A 16 1.43 23.04 5.94
N GLU A 17 0.66 24.14 5.95
CA GLU A 17 1.17 25.47 5.57
C GLU A 17 2.37 25.93 6.44
N ARG A 18 2.32 25.63 7.74
CA ARG A 18 3.44 25.93 8.66
C ARG A 18 4.66 25.06 8.38
N LEU A 19 4.43 23.79 8.07
CA LEU A 19 5.47 22.81 7.77
C LEU A 19 6.29 23.22 6.53
N THR A 20 5.68 23.83 5.50
CA THR A 20 6.42 24.26 4.31
C THR A 20 7.58 25.19 4.64
N ARG A 21 7.48 25.96 5.74
CA ARG A 21 8.53 26.88 6.21
C ARG A 21 9.78 26.18 6.76
N LEU A 22 9.70 24.87 7.01
CA LEU A 22 10.85 24.07 7.43
C LEU A 22 11.73 23.62 6.25
N TYR A 23 11.26 23.81 5.03
CA TYR A 23 11.92 23.40 3.79
C TYR A 23 12.50 24.61 3.04
N ASP A 24 13.34 24.36 2.04
CA ASP A 24 13.89 25.41 1.17
C ASP A 24 12.92 25.79 0.04
N PHE A 25 11.67 26.00 0.42
CA PHE A 25 10.64 26.53 -0.47
C PHE A 25 10.62 28.06 -0.43
N SER A 26 10.07 28.68 -1.45
CA SER A 26 9.88 30.13 -1.46
C SER A 26 8.78 30.57 -0.48
N GLU A 27 8.71 31.89 -0.24
CA GLU A 27 7.59 32.46 0.53
C GLU A 27 6.25 32.46 -0.24
N LEU A 28 6.30 32.13 -1.54
CA LEU A 28 5.13 32.10 -2.43
C LEU A 28 4.62 30.67 -2.64
N THR A 29 4.61 29.87 -1.59
CA THR A 29 4.01 28.53 -1.64
C THR A 29 2.50 28.59 -1.38
N LYS A 30 1.75 27.75 -2.14
CA LYS A 30 0.34 27.47 -1.89
C LYS A 30 0.17 25.99 -1.58
N THR A 31 -0.72 25.69 -0.65
CA THR A 31 -1.06 24.31 -0.30
C THR A 31 -2.51 24.03 -0.59
N SER A 32 -2.79 22.87 -1.17
CA SER A 32 -4.17 22.41 -1.40
C SER A 32 -4.28 20.90 -1.13
N LEU A 33 -5.43 20.45 -0.64
CA LEU A 33 -5.69 19.02 -0.44
C LEU A 33 -5.80 18.36 -1.81
N LEU A 34 -4.92 17.40 -2.09
CA LEU A 34 -4.88 16.63 -3.34
C LEU A 34 -5.72 15.35 -3.24
N ALA A 35 -5.58 14.63 -2.13
CA ALA A 35 -6.30 13.38 -1.88
C ALA A 35 -6.50 13.13 -0.39
N GLU A 36 -7.57 12.42 -0.06
CA GLU A 36 -7.87 11.95 1.30
C GLU A 36 -8.38 10.50 1.24
N SER A 37 -7.59 9.59 1.83
CA SER A 37 -7.92 8.18 1.97
C SER A 37 -7.54 7.70 3.37
N GLU A 38 -6.63 6.75 3.50
CA GLU A 38 -5.98 6.42 4.78
C GLU A 38 -5.16 7.63 5.28
N ASN A 39 -4.43 8.26 4.39
CA ASN A 39 -3.63 9.45 4.63
C ASN A 39 -4.27 10.70 3.99
N LYS A 40 -3.82 11.88 4.41
CA LYS A 40 -4.10 13.14 3.72
C LYS A 40 -2.88 13.53 2.89
N VAL A 41 -3.13 13.81 1.62
CA VAL A 41 -2.08 14.20 0.67
C VAL A 41 -2.36 15.61 0.19
N PHE A 42 -1.36 16.49 0.32
CA PHE A 42 -1.44 17.89 -0.07
C PHE A 42 -0.46 18.17 -1.20
N LEU A 43 -0.92 18.95 -2.17
CA LEU A 43 -0.07 19.58 -3.16
C LEU A 43 0.53 20.87 -2.56
N VAL A 44 1.81 21.06 -2.75
CA VAL A 44 2.52 22.32 -2.46
C VAL A 44 3.06 22.87 -3.77
N GLU A 45 2.52 24.01 -4.20
CA GLU A 45 2.93 24.72 -5.40
C GLU A 45 3.89 25.86 -5.00
N ASP A 46 5.13 25.80 -5.46
CA ASP A 46 6.09 26.88 -5.30
C ASP A 46 6.14 27.74 -6.58
N GLU A 47 5.40 28.83 -6.56
CA GLU A 47 5.24 29.72 -7.72
C GLU A 47 6.56 30.40 -8.16
N SER A 48 7.55 30.51 -7.29
CA SER A 48 8.81 31.19 -7.60
C SER A 48 9.75 30.40 -8.48
N CYS A 49 9.73 29.07 -8.35
CA CYS A 49 10.59 28.15 -9.12
C CYS A 49 9.83 27.23 -10.05
N ILE A 50 8.48 27.38 -10.13
CA ILE A 50 7.58 26.53 -10.94
C ILE A 50 7.79 25.05 -10.61
N LYS A 51 7.86 24.74 -9.31
CA LYS A 51 8.01 23.38 -8.82
C LYS A 51 6.87 23.01 -7.90
N ASN A 52 6.46 21.76 -7.99
CA ASN A 52 5.45 21.18 -7.14
C ASN A 52 6.06 20.13 -6.21
N TYR A 53 5.46 19.99 -5.04
CA TYR A 53 5.85 19.01 -4.04
C TYR A 53 4.58 18.37 -3.46
N VAL A 54 4.76 17.25 -2.80
CA VAL A 54 3.66 16.52 -2.14
C VAL A 54 3.99 16.40 -0.65
N VAL A 55 3.00 16.74 0.18
CA VAL A 55 3.06 16.46 1.63
C VAL A 55 2.07 15.37 1.94
N ARG A 56 2.52 14.22 2.44
CA ARG A 56 1.66 13.18 3.00
C ARG A 56 1.64 13.32 4.52
N VAL A 57 0.45 13.41 5.08
CA VAL A 57 0.20 13.37 6.53
C VAL A 57 -0.51 12.06 6.82
N ASN A 58 0.13 11.18 7.60
CA ASN A 58 -0.50 9.91 7.93
C ASN A 58 -1.63 10.06 8.96
N SER A 59 -2.54 9.10 8.97
CA SER A 59 -3.70 9.11 9.87
C SER A 59 -3.34 8.87 11.34
N GLY A 60 -2.19 8.31 11.61
CA GLY A 60 -1.77 7.86 12.94
C GLY A 60 -2.61 6.68 13.48
N ARG A 61 -3.48 6.07 12.68
CA ARG A 61 -4.38 4.97 13.08
C ARG A 61 -3.69 3.62 13.03
N LEU A 62 -2.81 3.41 12.04
CA LEU A 62 -2.09 2.16 11.85
C LEU A 62 -0.90 2.05 12.81
N LYS A 63 -0.57 0.84 13.24
CA LYS A 63 0.54 0.61 14.18
C LYS A 63 1.90 0.94 13.60
N TYR A 64 2.04 0.93 12.27
CA TYR A 64 3.26 1.32 11.58
C TYR A 64 3.32 2.82 11.20
N HIS A 65 2.40 3.65 11.69
CA HIS A 65 2.48 5.11 11.62
C HIS A 65 3.21 5.73 12.83
N THR A 66 4.22 5.03 13.35
CA THR A 66 5.15 5.61 14.35
C THR A 66 6.28 6.33 13.64
N THR A 67 6.92 7.28 14.33
CA THR A 67 8.07 8.03 13.78
C THR A 67 9.15 7.11 13.19
N ASP A 68 9.52 6.04 13.91
CA ASP A 68 10.60 5.13 13.49
C ASP A 68 10.19 4.30 12.26
N GLN A 69 8.94 3.89 12.19
CA GLN A 69 8.44 3.14 11.05
C GLN A 69 8.27 4.01 9.80
N VAL A 70 7.79 5.26 9.96
CA VAL A 70 7.74 6.22 8.84
C VAL A 70 9.14 6.60 8.38
N LYS A 71 10.11 6.77 9.30
CA LYS A 71 11.53 6.95 8.92
C LYS A 71 12.07 5.77 8.13
N SER A 72 11.73 4.55 8.53
CA SER A 72 12.18 3.33 7.83
C SER A 72 11.61 3.23 6.41
N GLU A 73 10.36 3.62 6.21
CA GLU A 73 9.79 3.78 4.87
C GLU A 73 10.64 4.77 4.04
N MET A 74 10.96 5.94 4.60
CA MET A 74 11.79 6.93 3.92
C MET A 74 13.20 6.41 3.61
N MET A 75 13.78 5.60 4.49
CA MET A 75 15.09 4.96 4.25
C MET A 75 15.05 4.07 3.01
N TRP A 76 14.03 3.22 2.88
CA TRP A 76 13.89 2.32 1.74
C TRP A 76 13.58 3.09 0.45
N LEU A 77 12.64 4.02 0.49
CA LEU A 77 12.29 4.85 -0.67
C LEU A 77 13.49 5.65 -1.19
N ARG A 78 14.28 6.24 -0.29
CA ARG A 78 15.51 6.95 -0.66
C ARG A 78 16.58 6.03 -1.25
N ALA A 79 16.70 4.80 -0.75
CA ALA A 79 17.60 3.82 -1.30
C ALA A 79 17.17 3.39 -2.71
N LEU A 80 15.88 3.15 -2.93
CA LEU A 80 15.32 2.89 -4.26
C LEU A 80 15.60 4.04 -5.22
N HIS A 81 15.29 5.28 -4.81
CA HIS A 81 15.51 6.48 -5.65
C HIS A 81 16.98 6.68 -6.02
N LYS A 82 17.90 6.40 -5.10
CA LYS A 82 19.33 6.64 -5.29
C LYS A 82 20.03 5.54 -6.08
N ASP A 83 19.67 4.28 -5.80
CA ASP A 83 20.48 3.13 -6.17
C ASP A 83 19.82 2.26 -7.27
N THR A 84 18.68 2.72 -7.82
CA THR A 84 17.95 2.04 -8.91
C THR A 84 17.46 3.04 -9.96
N ASP A 85 17.04 2.52 -11.12
CA ASP A 85 16.36 3.29 -12.19
C ASP A 85 14.83 3.28 -12.01
N ILE A 86 14.30 2.80 -10.87
CA ILE A 86 12.87 2.81 -10.59
C ILE A 86 12.44 4.26 -10.33
N ASN A 87 11.47 4.75 -11.09
CA ASN A 87 10.95 6.09 -10.89
C ASN A 87 10.06 6.13 -9.65
N VAL A 88 10.57 6.68 -8.56
CA VAL A 88 9.90 6.86 -7.26
C VAL A 88 10.08 8.30 -6.79
N PRO A 89 9.18 8.82 -5.94
CA PRO A 89 9.32 10.17 -5.41
C PRO A 89 10.63 10.35 -4.63
N GLU A 90 11.30 11.48 -4.84
CA GLU A 90 12.41 11.88 -3.97
C GLU A 90 11.87 12.34 -2.61
N VAL A 91 12.41 11.80 -1.53
CA VAL A 91 12.11 12.25 -0.16
C VAL A 91 12.92 13.49 0.15
N LEU A 92 12.26 14.61 0.41
CA LEU A 92 12.90 15.89 0.69
C LEU A 92 13.19 16.03 2.19
N PRO A 93 14.42 16.36 2.58
CA PRO A 93 14.73 16.69 3.95
C PRO A 93 14.27 18.12 4.28
N ALA A 94 13.87 18.36 5.52
CA ALA A 94 13.77 19.70 6.07
C ALA A 94 15.18 20.34 6.23
N ARG A 95 15.25 21.63 6.54
CA ARG A 95 16.53 22.35 6.72
C ARG A 95 17.43 21.79 7.81
N ASP A 96 16.85 21.11 8.80
CA ASP A 96 17.60 20.41 9.86
C ASP A 96 18.06 19.01 9.47
N GLY A 97 17.73 18.56 8.25
CA GLY A 97 18.06 17.25 7.71
C GLY A 97 17.05 16.16 8.04
N SER A 98 16.00 16.42 8.81
CA SER A 98 14.97 15.43 9.15
C SER A 98 14.03 15.18 7.96
N TRP A 99 13.55 13.93 7.81
CA TRP A 99 12.62 13.55 6.75
C TRP A 99 11.17 13.46 7.25
N VAL A 100 10.98 13.27 8.54
CA VAL A 100 9.66 13.10 9.15
C VAL A 100 9.44 14.28 10.10
N GLN A 101 8.31 14.94 9.95
CA GLN A 101 7.89 16.08 10.75
C GLN A 101 6.69 15.72 11.60
N ASP A 102 6.67 16.18 12.84
CA ASP A 102 5.52 16.01 13.72
C ASP A 102 4.49 17.13 13.49
N ILE A 103 3.25 16.74 13.26
CA ILE A 103 2.09 17.63 13.20
C ILE A 103 1.23 17.42 14.44
N PHE A 104 0.99 18.48 15.17
CA PHE A 104 0.16 18.45 16.37
C PHE A 104 -1.24 18.95 16.05
N VAL A 105 -2.23 18.08 16.26
CA VAL A 105 -3.66 18.37 16.06
C VAL A 105 -4.37 18.30 17.38
N SER A 106 -5.20 19.30 17.67
CA SER A 106 -5.94 19.39 18.91
C SER A 106 -6.80 18.16 19.14
N GLY A 107 -6.73 17.60 20.35
CA GLY A 107 -7.54 16.44 20.76
C GLY A 107 -7.00 15.06 20.36
N LEU A 108 -5.92 14.95 19.55
CA LEU A 108 -5.39 13.65 19.16
C LEU A 108 -4.45 13.00 20.20
N GLY A 109 -3.93 13.79 21.17
CA GLY A 109 -3.07 13.28 22.24
C GLY A 109 -1.69 12.75 21.82
N LYS A 110 -1.42 12.63 20.51
CA LYS A 110 -0.14 12.26 19.90
C LYS A 110 0.02 12.99 18.56
N PRO A 111 1.26 13.25 18.10
CA PRO A 111 1.47 13.84 16.80
C PRO A 111 1.03 12.90 15.67
N LEU A 112 0.66 13.47 14.55
CA LEU A 112 0.68 12.84 13.24
C LEU A 112 2.04 13.09 12.60
N HIS A 113 2.42 12.22 11.65
CA HIS A 113 3.70 12.35 10.97
C HIS A 113 3.48 12.80 9.53
N ALA A 114 4.24 13.80 9.12
CA ALA A 114 4.24 14.33 7.77
C ALA A 114 5.59 14.07 7.09
N VAL A 115 5.54 13.77 5.82
CA VAL A 115 6.70 13.58 4.94
C VAL A 115 6.50 14.38 3.66
N VAL A 116 7.60 14.88 3.08
CA VAL A 116 7.57 15.71 1.88
C VAL A 116 8.32 15.00 0.76
N TYR A 117 7.70 15.00 -0.42
CA TYR A 117 8.22 14.36 -1.63
C TYR A 117 8.28 15.35 -2.79
N SER A 118 9.14 15.05 -3.77
CA SER A 118 9.01 15.65 -5.09
C SER A 118 7.66 15.28 -5.69
N PHE A 119 7.06 16.20 -6.43
CA PHE A 119 5.89 15.89 -7.25
C PHE A 119 6.33 15.10 -8.49
N LEU A 120 5.58 14.06 -8.82
CA LEU A 120 5.76 13.30 -10.04
C LEU A 120 4.58 13.57 -10.96
N ASP A 121 4.88 13.94 -12.21
CA ASP A 121 3.87 14.11 -13.24
C ASP A 121 3.38 12.74 -13.72
N GLY A 122 2.17 12.70 -14.24
CA GLY A 122 1.54 11.51 -14.78
C GLY A 122 0.09 11.35 -14.35
N HIS A 123 -0.52 10.31 -14.84
CA HIS A 123 -1.91 9.95 -14.53
C HIS A 123 -2.01 8.46 -14.21
N GLU A 124 -3.04 8.07 -13.51
CA GLU A 124 -3.36 6.67 -13.24
C GLU A 124 -3.56 5.92 -14.58
N PRO A 125 -3.02 4.69 -14.75
CA PRO A 125 -3.24 3.91 -15.96
C PRO A 125 -4.71 3.70 -16.27
N SER A 126 -5.06 3.71 -17.56
CA SER A 126 -6.43 3.42 -18.00
C SER A 126 -6.80 1.95 -17.72
N GLU A 127 -8.05 1.73 -17.32
CA GLU A 127 -8.60 0.37 -17.20
C GLU A 127 -8.77 -0.33 -18.57
N ASP A 128 -8.61 0.38 -19.68
CA ASP A 128 -8.79 -0.18 -21.03
C ASP A 128 -7.63 -1.11 -21.45
N ASP A 129 -6.47 -1.04 -20.79
CA ASP A 129 -5.30 -1.88 -21.07
C ASP A 129 -4.68 -2.49 -19.80
N LEU A 130 -5.51 -3.18 -19.03
CA LEU A 130 -5.08 -3.83 -17.78
C LEU A 130 -3.97 -4.85 -18.00
N VAL A 131 -4.00 -5.59 -19.13
CA VAL A 131 -3.02 -6.66 -19.39
C VAL A 131 -1.61 -6.07 -19.53
N ALA A 132 -1.42 -5.00 -20.30
CA ALA A 132 -0.12 -4.33 -20.39
C ALA A 132 0.27 -3.65 -19.06
N GLY A 133 -0.69 -3.06 -18.35
CA GLY A 133 -0.48 -2.51 -17.02
C GLY A 133 0.04 -3.55 -16.03
N PHE A 134 -0.51 -4.75 -16.03
CA PHE A 134 -0.04 -5.85 -15.18
C PHE A 134 1.33 -6.38 -15.57
N GLU A 135 1.67 -6.41 -16.85
CA GLU A 135 3.01 -6.75 -17.29
C GLU A 135 4.03 -5.73 -16.75
N ARG A 136 3.70 -4.46 -16.84
CA ARG A 136 4.54 -3.38 -16.28
C ARG A 136 4.68 -3.46 -14.76
N LEU A 137 3.57 -3.72 -14.03
CA LEU A 137 3.61 -3.98 -12.58
C LEU A 137 4.55 -5.13 -12.23
N GLY A 138 4.52 -6.21 -13.02
CA GLY A 138 5.40 -7.36 -12.84
C GLY A 138 6.89 -6.99 -13.01
N GLU A 139 7.24 -6.23 -14.03
CA GLU A 139 8.61 -5.73 -14.25
C GLU A 139 9.10 -4.89 -13.07
N ILE A 140 8.29 -3.94 -12.64
CA ILE A 140 8.59 -3.03 -11.53
C ILE A 140 8.74 -3.81 -10.22
N SER A 141 7.81 -4.73 -9.93
CA SER A 141 7.90 -5.60 -8.73
C SER A 141 9.21 -6.37 -8.72
N ALA A 142 9.61 -6.95 -9.87
CA ALA A 142 10.86 -7.70 -9.96
C ALA A 142 12.10 -6.83 -9.75
N GLN A 143 12.08 -5.58 -10.22
CA GLN A 143 13.17 -4.62 -9.97
C GLN A 143 13.27 -4.29 -8.49
N MET A 144 12.16 -3.95 -7.82
CA MET A 144 12.13 -3.67 -6.37
C MET A 144 12.56 -4.88 -5.55
N HIS A 145 12.05 -6.07 -5.87
CA HIS A 145 12.41 -7.30 -5.15
C HIS A 145 13.87 -7.68 -5.34
N SER A 146 14.42 -7.49 -6.54
CA SER A 146 15.84 -7.72 -6.81
C SER A 146 16.72 -6.76 -6.03
N PHE A 147 16.34 -5.50 -5.95
CA PHE A 147 17.02 -4.51 -5.11
C PHE A 147 16.94 -4.92 -3.62
N SER A 148 15.75 -5.26 -3.13
CA SER A 148 15.50 -5.63 -1.73
C SER A 148 16.32 -6.84 -1.28
N LYS A 149 16.55 -7.82 -2.17
CA LYS A 149 17.42 -8.99 -1.89
C LYS A 149 18.87 -8.61 -1.61
N GLY A 150 19.37 -7.55 -2.25
CA GLY A 150 20.74 -7.07 -2.10
C GLY A 150 20.91 -5.94 -1.08
N TRP A 151 19.83 -5.29 -0.70
CA TRP A 151 19.87 -4.15 0.20
C TRP A 151 19.94 -4.60 1.66
N THR A 152 20.88 -4.01 2.41
CA THR A 152 21.00 -4.26 3.85
C THR A 152 20.35 -3.10 4.59
N PRO A 153 19.21 -3.33 5.27
CA PRO A 153 18.57 -2.28 6.06
C PRO A 153 19.50 -1.77 7.17
N PRO A 154 19.45 -0.48 7.52
CA PRO A 154 20.07 0.03 8.74
C PRO A 154 19.59 -0.71 10.00
N ASN A 155 20.38 -0.68 11.07
CA ASN A 155 20.08 -1.44 12.30
C ASN A 155 18.77 -1.00 13.00
N ASP A 156 18.35 0.23 12.79
CA ASP A 156 17.13 0.84 13.34
C ASP A 156 15.93 0.74 12.40
N PHE A 157 16.07 0.03 11.27
CA PHE A 157 15.00 -0.16 10.30
C PHE A 157 13.89 -1.04 10.85
N GLN A 158 12.66 -0.52 10.83
CA GLN A 158 11.48 -1.19 11.35
C GLN A 158 10.32 -1.02 10.37
N ARG A 159 9.86 -2.12 9.79
CA ARG A 159 8.62 -2.14 8.97
C ARG A 159 7.77 -3.35 9.33
N PRO A 160 6.45 -3.28 9.09
CA PRO A 160 5.55 -4.40 9.37
C PRO A 160 5.94 -5.65 8.58
N SER A 161 5.42 -6.79 9.03
CA SER A 161 5.48 -8.05 8.29
C SER A 161 4.07 -8.47 7.90
N TRP A 162 3.83 -8.69 6.62
CA TRP A 162 2.55 -9.11 6.06
C TRP A 162 2.40 -10.63 6.12
N THR A 163 2.38 -11.17 7.35
CA THR A 163 2.15 -12.58 7.62
C THR A 163 0.69 -12.86 7.88
N ALA A 164 0.28 -14.14 7.82
CA ALA A 164 -1.08 -14.55 8.18
C ALA A 164 -1.45 -14.09 9.60
N ASP A 165 -0.53 -14.19 10.56
CA ASP A 165 -0.78 -13.77 11.93
C ASP A 165 -1.00 -12.26 12.03
N ALA A 166 -0.13 -11.45 11.42
CA ALA A 166 -0.28 -10.00 11.43
C ALA A 166 -1.59 -9.54 10.78
N ILE A 167 -2.01 -10.20 9.71
CA ILE A 167 -3.23 -9.88 8.97
C ILE A 167 -4.48 -10.34 9.73
N PHE A 168 -4.56 -11.61 10.10
CA PHE A 168 -5.78 -12.19 10.67
C PHE A 168 -6.00 -11.85 12.15
N ASN A 169 -4.91 -11.59 12.90
CA ASN A 169 -5.00 -11.13 14.28
C ASN A 169 -5.17 -9.60 14.42
N ASP A 170 -5.17 -8.87 13.30
CA ASP A 170 -5.24 -7.40 13.26
C ASP A 170 -4.08 -6.72 14.01
N ASP A 171 -2.90 -7.28 13.89
CA ASP A 171 -1.72 -6.74 14.57
C ASP A 171 -1.31 -5.35 14.06
N LEU A 172 -1.77 -4.99 12.85
CA LEU A 172 -1.45 -3.72 12.16
C LEU A 172 -2.58 -2.69 12.19
N ASN A 173 -3.72 -2.99 12.85
CA ASN A 173 -4.94 -2.17 12.90
C ASN A 173 -5.62 -1.94 11.53
N TRP A 174 -5.53 -2.92 10.63
CA TRP A 174 -6.23 -2.87 9.34
C TRP A 174 -7.71 -3.23 9.46
N GLY A 175 -8.10 -3.84 10.56
CA GLY A 175 -9.43 -4.36 10.84
C GLY A 175 -9.49 -5.89 10.78
N ARG A 176 -10.16 -6.46 11.75
CA ARG A 176 -10.42 -7.91 11.75
C ARG A 176 -11.47 -8.24 10.71
N TRP A 177 -11.25 -9.25 9.88
CA TRP A 177 -12.21 -9.66 8.85
C TRP A 177 -13.57 -10.08 9.44
N GLN A 178 -13.59 -10.61 10.68
CA GLN A 178 -14.84 -10.96 11.39
C GLN A 178 -15.73 -9.72 11.65
N ASN A 179 -15.17 -8.51 11.60
CA ASN A 179 -15.88 -7.24 11.72
C ASN A 179 -16.18 -6.61 10.34
N GLY A 180 -16.00 -7.36 9.27
CA GLY A 180 -16.30 -6.93 7.91
C GLY A 180 -17.77 -6.61 7.70
N VAL A 181 -18.07 -5.95 6.59
CA VAL A 181 -19.45 -5.63 6.21
C VAL A 181 -20.19 -6.92 5.91
N ASP A 182 -21.38 -7.12 6.50
CA ASP A 182 -22.21 -8.31 6.33
C ASP A 182 -21.55 -9.66 6.63
N VAL A 183 -20.57 -9.66 7.50
CA VAL A 183 -20.00 -10.93 8.01
C VAL A 183 -20.96 -11.53 9.02
N ASP A 184 -21.85 -12.37 8.53
CA ASP A 184 -22.83 -13.14 9.32
C ASP A 184 -22.45 -14.62 9.47
N GLY A 185 -23.39 -15.44 9.98
CA GLY A 185 -23.13 -16.83 10.30
C GLY A 185 -22.58 -17.67 9.14
N MET A 186 -23.08 -17.49 7.91
CA MET A 186 -22.61 -18.23 6.73
C MET A 186 -21.24 -17.74 6.28
N VAL A 187 -21.06 -16.42 6.18
CA VAL A 187 -19.78 -15.80 5.82
C VAL A 187 -18.73 -16.17 6.86
N LEU A 188 -19.06 -16.03 8.15
CA LEU A 188 -18.16 -16.37 9.25
C LEU A 188 -17.67 -17.82 9.18
N ALA A 189 -18.58 -18.79 8.94
CA ALA A 189 -18.22 -20.19 8.87
C ALA A 189 -17.27 -20.46 7.68
N LEU A 190 -17.64 -19.99 6.47
CA LEU A 190 -16.89 -20.28 5.25
C LEU A 190 -15.53 -19.59 5.24
N VAL A 191 -15.46 -18.32 5.66
CA VAL A 191 -14.20 -17.59 5.69
C VAL A 191 -13.29 -18.10 6.81
N SER A 192 -13.84 -18.58 7.96
CA SER A 192 -13.03 -19.23 8.99
C SER A 192 -12.37 -20.52 8.47
N GLU A 193 -13.12 -21.38 7.77
CA GLU A 193 -12.55 -22.57 7.13
C GLU A 193 -11.48 -22.21 6.10
N THR A 194 -11.75 -21.18 5.32
CA THR A 194 -10.79 -20.66 4.32
C THR A 194 -9.51 -20.13 4.99
N GLU A 195 -9.63 -19.38 6.08
CA GLU A 195 -8.49 -18.90 6.87
C GLU A 195 -7.62 -20.06 7.36
N GLU A 196 -8.23 -21.13 7.88
CA GLU A 196 -7.48 -22.31 8.35
C GLU A 196 -6.67 -22.94 7.22
N VAL A 197 -7.26 -23.08 6.03
CA VAL A 197 -6.55 -23.64 4.86
C VAL A 197 -5.46 -22.67 4.38
N VAL A 198 -5.71 -21.38 4.35
CA VAL A 198 -4.71 -20.36 3.99
C VAL A 198 -3.53 -20.42 4.95
N ARG A 199 -3.75 -20.44 6.27
CA ARG A 199 -2.68 -20.54 7.29
C ARG A 199 -1.84 -21.79 7.08
N ARG A 200 -2.46 -22.96 7.00
CA ARG A 200 -1.76 -24.24 6.78
C ARG A 200 -0.87 -24.20 5.53
N ARG A 201 -1.39 -23.65 4.42
CA ARG A 201 -0.61 -23.56 3.18
C ARG A 201 0.51 -22.55 3.22
N LEU A 202 0.34 -21.44 3.94
CA LEU A 202 1.39 -20.44 4.12
C LEU A 202 2.56 -20.96 4.97
N GLU A 203 2.30 -21.87 5.93
CA GLU A 203 3.35 -22.53 6.71
C GLU A 203 4.28 -23.38 5.83
N GLU A 204 3.80 -23.87 4.69
CA GLU A 204 4.58 -24.67 3.73
C GLU A 204 5.44 -23.82 2.80
N ILE A 205 5.20 -22.49 2.74
CA ILE A 205 5.91 -21.59 1.84
C ILE A 205 7.25 -21.17 2.46
N PRO A 206 8.37 -21.33 1.74
CA PRO A 206 9.65 -20.86 2.24
C PRO A 206 9.67 -19.34 2.50
N THR A 207 10.39 -18.95 3.54
CA THR A 207 10.68 -17.55 3.91
C THR A 207 12.14 -17.16 3.69
N GLY A 208 12.88 -17.96 2.92
CA GLY A 208 14.24 -17.61 2.51
C GLY A 208 14.28 -16.40 1.57
N THR A 209 15.44 -15.82 1.39
CA THR A 209 15.67 -14.58 0.62
C THR A 209 15.21 -14.63 -0.85
N ASP A 210 14.97 -15.81 -1.41
CA ASP A 210 14.40 -15.95 -2.75
C ASP A 210 12.88 -15.81 -2.80
N TYR A 211 12.20 -15.91 -1.67
CA TYR A 211 10.75 -15.90 -1.56
C TYR A 211 10.20 -14.72 -0.78
N TYR A 212 10.98 -14.20 0.17
CA TYR A 212 10.52 -13.27 1.19
C TYR A 212 11.53 -12.13 1.40
N GLY A 213 11.03 -10.91 1.54
CA GLY A 213 11.84 -9.71 1.74
C GLY A 213 10.98 -8.47 1.82
N LEU A 214 11.58 -7.31 1.61
CA LEU A 214 10.85 -6.04 1.53
C LEU A 214 10.05 -5.97 0.22
N ILE A 215 8.76 -5.66 0.37
CA ILE A 215 7.78 -5.53 -0.70
C ILE A 215 7.03 -4.21 -0.55
N HIS A 216 6.32 -3.79 -1.61
CA HIS A 216 5.46 -2.61 -1.57
C HIS A 216 4.18 -2.84 -0.76
N ALA A 217 3.63 -4.03 -0.82
CA ALA A 217 2.43 -4.52 -0.13
C ALA A 217 1.09 -3.85 -0.50
N ASP A 218 1.09 -2.85 -1.40
CA ASP A 218 -0.12 -2.29 -2.03
C ASP A 218 0.16 -1.82 -3.46
N LEU A 219 0.94 -2.59 -4.25
CA LEU A 219 1.33 -2.22 -5.60
C LEU A 219 0.19 -2.45 -6.60
N ARG A 220 -0.79 -1.56 -6.60
CA ARG A 220 -1.94 -1.55 -7.51
C ARG A 220 -1.72 -0.56 -8.66
N LEU A 221 -2.51 -0.68 -9.72
CA LEU A 221 -2.49 0.30 -10.82
C LEU A 221 -2.76 1.73 -10.34
N ALA A 222 -3.63 1.92 -9.34
CA ALA A 222 -3.90 3.22 -8.73
C ALA A 222 -2.68 3.87 -8.05
N ASN A 223 -1.62 3.09 -7.79
CA ASN A 223 -0.35 3.58 -7.22
C ASN A 223 0.75 3.72 -8.30
N LEU A 224 0.36 3.69 -9.58
CA LEU A 224 1.22 4.05 -10.69
C LEU A 224 0.83 5.42 -11.25
N LEU A 225 1.82 6.20 -11.65
CA LEU A 225 1.67 7.39 -12.47
C LEU A 225 2.37 7.14 -13.80
N VAL A 226 1.61 7.21 -14.88
CA VAL A 226 2.10 6.95 -16.25
C VAL A 226 2.10 8.25 -17.02
N ASP A 227 3.20 8.52 -17.70
CA ASP A 227 3.31 9.54 -18.73
C ASP A 227 3.81 8.92 -20.05
N GLU A 228 4.11 9.75 -21.05
CA GLU A 228 4.56 9.28 -22.40
C GLU A 228 5.89 8.52 -22.34
N GLU A 229 6.75 8.77 -21.36
CA GLU A 229 8.13 8.29 -21.31
C GLU A 229 8.40 7.35 -20.12
N SER A 230 7.61 7.43 -19.05
CA SER A 230 7.92 6.78 -17.79
C SER A 230 6.70 6.22 -17.05
N THR A 231 6.98 5.33 -16.12
CA THR A 231 6.02 4.87 -15.11
C THR A 231 6.64 5.08 -13.74
N ALA A 232 5.98 5.87 -12.91
CA ALA A 232 6.40 6.09 -11.54
C ALA A 232 5.53 5.31 -10.56
N ILE A 233 6.10 5.00 -9.40
CA ILE A 233 5.41 4.30 -8.31
C ILE A 233 5.29 5.27 -7.13
N ILE A 234 4.11 5.31 -6.54
CA ILE A 234 3.81 6.12 -5.37
C ILE A 234 3.20 5.25 -4.25
N ASP A 235 3.04 5.85 -3.08
CA ASP A 235 2.34 5.29 -1.91
C ASP A 235 3.00 4.05 -1.29
N PHE A 236 4.20 4.25 -0.74
CA PHE A 236 4.98 3.24 -0.03
C PHE A 236 4.55 3.04 1.44
N ASP A 237 3.41 3.60 1.84
CA ASP A 237 2.96 3.59 3.25
C ASP A 237 2.82 2.17 3.83
N ASP A 238 2.39 1.21 3.03
CA ASP A 238 2.22 -0.19 3.41
C ASP A 238 3.49 -1.04 3.24
N CYS A 239 4.59 -0.47 2.72
CA CYS A 239 5.79 -1.27 2.47
C CYS A 239 6.24 -2.00 3.73
N GLY A 240 6.67 -3.24 3.57
CA GLY A 240 7.01 -4.11 4.69
C GLY A 240 7.57 -5.44 4.25
N PHE A 241 7.81 -6.33 5.19
CA PHE A 241 8.32 -7.67 4.88
C PHE A 241 7.17 -8.61 4.51
N GLY A 242 7.32 -9.31 3.40
CA GLY A 242 6.31 -10.25 2.90
C GLY A 242 6.87 -11.18 1.83
N TRP A 243 6.04 -12.13 1.39
CA TRP A 243 6.37 -12.94 0.21
C TRP A 243 6.36 -12.05 -1.04
N PHE A 244 7.36 -12.17 -1.90
CA PHE A 244 7.46 -11.35 -3.10
C PHE A 244 6.21 -11.43 -3.99
N LEU A 245 5.61 -12.61 -4.11
CA LEU A 245 4.37 -12.79 -4.86
C LEU A 245 3.12 -12.22 -4.15
N PHE A 246 3.25 -11.67 -2.93
CA PHE A 246 2.16 -10.94 -2.30
C PHE A 246 1.90 -9.61 -3.02
N ASP A 247 2.92 -8.99 -3.65
CA ASP A 247 2.71 -7.81 -4.50
C ASP A 247 1.83 -8.11 -5.73
N LEU A 248 1.90 -9.33 -6.31
CA LEU A 248 0.92 -9.76 -7.30
C LEU A 248 -0.51 -9.84 -6.71
N ALA A 249 -0.65 -10.41 -5.50
CA ALA A 249 -1.94 -10.50 -4.85
C ALA A 249 -2.51 -9.10 -4.53
N THR A 250 -1.68 -8.16 -4.10
CA THR A 250 -2.12 -6.78 -3.87
C THR A 250 -2.47 -6.05 -5.16
N ALA A 251 -1.74 -6.29 -6.26
CA ALA A 251 -2.08 -5.75 -7.58
C ALA A 251 -3.49 -6.16 -8.05
N LEU A 252 -3.92 -7.35 -7.68
CA LEU A 252 -5.25 -7.89 -8.01
C LEU A 252 -6.37 -7.41 -7.08
N SER A 253 -6.08 -6.60 -6.05
CA SER A 253 -7.10 -6.11 -5.11
C SER A 253 -8.29 -5.50 -5.84
N PHE A 254 -9.49 -6.00 -5.57
CA PHE A 254 -10.77 -5.63 -6.18
C PHE A 254 -10.96 -6.06 -7.66
N LEU A 255 -10.05 -6.88 -8.20
CA LEU A 255 -10.10 -7.41 -9.57
C LEU A 255 -10.21 -8.94 -9.61
N GLU A 256 -10.22 -9.61 -8.44
CA GLU A 256 -10.11 -11.06 -8.32
C GLU A 256 -11.26 -11.83 -8.98
N GLU A 257 -12.41 -11.19 -9.17
CA GLU A 257 -13.64 -11.76 -9.74
C GLU A 257 -13.77 -11.57 -11.25
N ARG A 258 -12.81 -10.87 -11.87
CA ARG A 258 -12.84 -10.60 -13.31
C ARG A 258 -12.67 -11.89 -14.11
N GLU A 259 -13.38 -12.00 -15.24
CA GLU A 259 -13.25 -13.12 -16.15
C GLU A 259 -11.83 -13.27 -16.73
N ASP A 260 -11.10 -12.14 -16.88
CA ASP A 260 -9.74 -12.07 -17.40
C ASP A 260 -8.63 -12.13 -16.32
N VAL A 261 -8.98 -12.37 -15.05
CA VAL A 261 -8.01 -12.39 -13.92
C VAL A 261 -6.81 -13.32 -14.16
N GLN A 262 -7.02 -14.46 -14.84
CA GLN A 262 -5.94 -15.38 -15.15
C GLN A 262 -4.97 -14.80 -16.19
N ASP A 263 -5.43 -13.95 -17.08
CA ASP A 263 -4.57 -13.28 -18.05
C ASP A 263 -3.79 -12.13 -17.40
N LEU A 264 -4.39 -11.42 -16.42
CA LEU A 264 -3.68 -10.45 -15.58
C LEU A 264 -2.55 -11.11 -14.78
N ILE A 265 -2.81 -12.26 -14.14
CA ILE A 265 -1.79 -13.03 -13.42
C ILE A 265 -0.65 -13.44 -14.36
N LYS A 266 -0.98 -14.01 -15.53
CA LYS A 266 0.02 -14.42 -16.52
C LYS A 266 0.85 -13.23 -16.99
N SER A 267 0.21 -12.10 -17.28
CA SER A 267 0.87 -10.90 -17.74
C SER A 267 1.86 -10.36 -16.70
N TRP A 268 1.44 -10.27 -15.45
CA TRP A 268 2.33 -9.88 -14.35
C TRP A 268 3.56 -10.83 -14.25
N LEU A 269 3.32 -12.14 -14.32
CA LEU A 269 4.41 -13.14 -14.28
C LEU A 269 5.34 -13.03 -15.49
N VAL A 270 4.82 -12.69 -16.68
CA VAL A 270 5.64 -12.42 -17.88
C VAL A 270 6.54 -11.21 -17.63
N GLY A 271 5.98 -10.11 -17.13
CA GLY A 271 6.73 -8.90 -16.78
C GLY A 271 7.81 -9.19 -15.73
N TYR A 272 7.45 -9.88 -14.65
CA TYR A 272 8.38 -10.23 -13.57
C TYR A 272 9.58 -11.04 -14.10
N ARG A 273 9.31 -12.06 -14.96
CA ARG A 273 10.34 -12.94 -15.51
C ARG A 273 11.29 -12.28 -16.51
N LYS A 274 10.97 -11.08 -17.03
CA LYS A 274 11.91 -10.28 -17.82
C LYS A 274 13.08 -9.76 -17.00
N VAL A 275 12.87 -9.57 -15.70
CA VAL A 275 13.84 -8.95 -14.79
C VAL A 275 14.43 -9.96 -13.80
N ALA A 276 13.60 -10.83 -13.22
CA ALA A 276 14.03 -11.78 -12.18
C ALA A 276 13.40 -13.16 -12.37
N GLN A 277 14.08 -14.19 -11.85
CA GLN A 277 13.53 -15.54 -11.82
C GLN A 277 12.57 -15.71 -10.65
N ILE A 278 11.47 -16.40 -10.91
CA ILE A 278 10.56 -16.89 -9.88
C ILE A 278 10.97 -18.32 -9.54
N PRO A 279 11.22 -18.67 -8.27
CA PRO A 279 11.59 -20.02 -7.89
C PRO A 279 10.55 -21.06 -8.37
N ALA A 280 11.01 -22.24 -8.77
CA ALA A 280 10.13 -23.28 -9.28
C ALA A 280 9.07 -23.67 -8.23
N GLY A 281 7.82 -23.82 -8.67
CA GLY A 281 6.70 -24.16 -7.80
C GLY A 281 6.06 -22.97 -7.08
N SER A 282 6.62 -21.76 -7.19
CA SER A 282 6.03 -20.55 -6.59
C SER A 282 4.65 -20.21 -7.16
N ASP A 283 4.35 -20.61 -8.40
CA ASP A 283 3.03 -20.42 -9.02
C ASP A 283 1.91 -21.10 -8.22
N LEU A 284 2.23 -22.16 -7.45
CA LEU A 284 1.26 -22.90 -6.65
C LEU A 284 0.79 -22.13 -5.40
N ILE A 285 1.55 -21.10 -4.98
CA ILE A 285 1.21 -20.31 -3.80
C ILE A 285 0.37 -19.07 -4.14
N ILE A 286 0.35 -18.64 -5.40
CA ILE A 286 -0.37 -17.43 -5.84
C ILE A 286 -1.84 -17.44 -5.39
N PRO A 287 -2.63 -18.52 -5.59
CA PRO A 287 -4.02 -18.53 -5.14
C PRO A 287 -4.16 -18.33 -3.62
N THR A 288 -3.20 -18.82 -2.83
CA THR A 288 -3.21 -18.67 -1.37
C THR A 288 -2.89 -17.23 -0.96
N LEU A 289 -1.97 -16.56 -1.64
CA LEU A 289 -1.66 -15.15 -1.38
C LEU A 289 -2.81 -14.24 -1.82
N ILE A 290 -3.49 -14.54 -2.93
CA ILE A 290 -4.69 -13.82 -3.36
C ILE A 290 -5.80 -13.97 -2.31
N MET A 291 -6.03 -15.19 -1.80
CA MET A 291 -7.05 -15.42 -0.76
C MET A 291 -6.68 -14.75 0.57
N LEU A 292 -5.39 -14.73 0.95
CA LEU A 292 -4.89 -13.98 2.10
C LEU A 292 -5.25 -12.48 1.98
N ARG A 293 -4.95 -11.88 0.80
CA ARG A 293 -5.27 -10.47 0.53
C ARG A 293 -6.78 -10.25 0.51
N ARG A 294 -7.56 -11.16 -0.08
CA ARG A 294 -9.02 -11.04 -0.13
C ARG A 294 -9.64 -10.99 1.27
N ILE A 295 -9.23 -11.88 2.17
CA ILE A 295 -9.72 -11.92 3.55
C ILE A 295 -9.26 -10.64 4.31
N GLN A 296 -8.02 -10.19 4.10
CA GLN A 296 -7.51 -8.93 4.65
C GLN A 296 -8.42 -7.75 4.26
N LEU A 297 -8.82 -7.66 3.00
CA LEU A 297 -9.67 -6.58 2.48
C LEU A 297 -11.10 -6.61 3.04
N ILE A 298 -11.66 -7.78 3.39
CA ILE A 298 -12.92 -7.84 4.12
C ILE A 298 -12.80 -7.07 5.44
N GLY A 299 -11.71 -7.27 6.19
CA GLY A 299 -11.43 -6.55 7.43
C GLY A 299 -11.23 -5.05 7.20
N TRP A 300 -10.43 -4.71 6.20
CA TRP A 300 -10.13 -3.32 5.85
C TRP A 300 -11.40 -2.54 5.47
N LEU A 301 -12.27 -3.10 4.64
CA LEU A 301 -13.55 -2.49 4.27
C LEU A 301 -14.46 -2.32 5.50
N GLY A 302 -14.51 -3.31 6.40
CA GLY A 302 -15.25 -3.21 7.67
C GLY A 302 -14.74 -2.07 8.56
N TYR A 303 -13.44 -1.88 8.63
CA TYR A 303 -12.82 -0.79 9.39
C TYR A 303 -13.06 0.57 8.70
N GLN A 304 -12.80 0.65 7.40
CA GLN A 304 -12.84 1.89 6.64
C GLN A 304 -14.25 2.40 6.32
N GLN A 305 -15.30 1.58 6.39
CA GLN A 305 -16.68 2.06 6.14
C GLN A 305 -17.08 3.24 7.04
N LYS A 306 -16.41 3.42 8.19
CA LYS A 306 -16.63 4.56 9.10
C LYS A 306 -16.01 5.86 8.57
N HIS A 307 -15.03 5.76 7.66
CA HIS A 307 -14.20 6.85 7.21
C HIS A 307 -14.35 7.13 5.72
N LEU A 308 -14.45 6.08 4.89
CA LEU A 308 -14.43 6.19 3.42
C LEU A 308 -15.79 5.83 2.80
N GLU A 309 -16.28 6.68 1.90
CA GLU A 309 -17.50 6.41 1.13
C GLU A 309 -17.33 5.20 0.21
N PHE A 310 -16.17 5.06 -0.40
CA PHE A 310 -15.82 3.91 -1.22
C PHE A 310 -16.06 2.58 -0.47
N ALA A 311 -15.54 2.46 0.76
CA ALA A 311 -15.71 1.24 1.58
C ALA A 311 -17.19 0.95 1.89
N ARG A 312 -17.99 1.99 2.18
CA ARG A 312 -19.45 1.84 2.38
C ARG A 312 -20.15 1.36 1.11
N ARG A 313 -19.75 1.88 -0.05
CA ARG A 313 -20.39 1.57 -1.34
C ARG A 313 -20.14 0.13 -1.77
N ILE A 314 -18.91 -0.38 -1.62
CA ILE A 314 -18.55 -1.71 -2.15
C ILE A 314 -18.59 -2.83 -1.13
N GLY A 315 -18.56 -2.54 0.18
CA GLY A 315 -18.34 -3.54 1.23
C GLY A 315 -19.30 -4.71 1.20
N HIS A 316 -20.61 -4.46 0.99
CA HIS A 316 -21.63 -5.51 0.89
C HIS A 316 -21.36 -6.48 -0.26
N LYS A 317 -21.14 -5.92 -1.47
CA LYS A 317 -20.85 -6.74 -2.66
C LYS A 317 -19.55 -7.51 -2.50
N PHE A 318 -18.49 -6.85 -2.02
CA PHE A 318 -17.18 -7.46 -1.84
C PHE A 318 -17.22 -8.66 -0.91
N THR A 319 -17.92 -8.57 0.23
CA THR A 319 -18.10 -9.69 1.16
C THR A 319 -18.89 -10.83 0.51
N SER A 320 -20.00 -10.51 -0.18
CA SER A 320 -20.80 -11.51 -0.88
C SER A 320 -20.01 -12.26 -1.96
N ASP A 321 -19.29 -11.53 -2.80
CA ASP A 321 -18.49 -12.11 -3.89
C ASP A 321 -17.31 -12.94 -3.36
N SER A 322 -16.81 -12.61 -2.17
CA SER A 322 -15.76 -13.38 -1.50
C SER A 322 -16.19 -14.82 -1.16
N LEU A 323 -17.50 -15.09 -1.03
CA LEU A 323 -17.98 -16.43 -0.76
C LEU A 323 -17.75 -17.41 -1.91
N GLU A 324 -17.92 -16.96 -3.16
CA GLU A 324 -17.67 -17.83 -4.33
C GLU A 324 -16.16 -18.08 -4.47
N LEU A 325 -15.32 -17.06 -4.31
CA LEU A 325 -13.87 -17.24 -4.32
C LEU A 325 -13.38 -18.18 -3.20
N ALA A 326 -13.98 -18.08 -2.00
CA ALA A 326 -13.66 -18.95 -0.88
C ALA A 326 -14.05 -20.41 -1.16
N LYS A 327 -15.25 -20.66 -1.73
CA LYS A 327 -15.70 -22.01 -2.13
C LYS A 327 -14.77 -22.62 -3.17
N ASP A 328 -14.42 -21.86 -4.20
CA ASP A 328 -13.51 -22.33 -5.26
C ASP A 328 -12.14 -22.65 -4.70
N TYR A 329 -11.63 -21.80 -3.78
CA TYR A 329 -10.37 -22.03 -3.10
C TYR A 329 -10.40 -23.30 -2.25
N LEU A 330 -11.44 -23.51 -1.44
CA LEU A 330 -11.60 -24.71 -0.62
C LEU A 330 -11.75 -25.97 -1.48
N ASN A 331 -12.55 -25.94 -2.55
CA ASN A 331 -12.69 -27.07 -3.48
C ASN A 331 -11.35 -27.49 -4.10
N ARG A 332 -10.40 -26.58 -4.22
CA ARG A 332 -9.08 -26.84 -4.79
C ARG A 332 -8.06 -27.33 -3.76
N PHE A 333 -8.15 -26.90 -2.50
CA PHE A 333 -7.06 -27.03 -1.54
C PHE A 333 -7.44 -27.64 -0.18
N ASN A 334 -8.72 -27.96 0.04
CA ASN A 334 -9.18 -28.62 1.28
C ASN A 334 -9.09 -30.15 1.18
#